data_6ddd8ed34887e1ca95fb2ef2aaa025ff
#
_entry.id   6ddd8ed34887e1ca95fb2ef2aaa025ff
#
_cell.length_a   1.000
_cell.length_b   1.000
_cell.length_c   1.000
_cell.angle_alpha   90.00
_cell.angle_beta   90.00
_cell.angle_gamma   90.00
#
_symmetry.space_group_name_H-M   'P 1'
#
loop_
_entity.id
_entity.type
_entity.pdbx_description
1 polymer ?
#
loop_
_entity_poly.entity_id
_entity_poly.type
_entity_poly.pdbx_seq_one_letter_code
_entity_poly.pdbx_strand_id
1 'polypeptide(L)'
;MKKKKPVVAIYSTFLQRAYDQLIHDVALQNLNVLFAIDRAGLVGEDGPTHSGNYDLTYLRCIPNMIVAVPADENETRKLLTTAFIYNGPAAVRYPRGGGINSPIELELNPVEIGKGRVMNIRESDMLVLNFGALIETADEVAQELNATLLDMRFVKPLDKELIAEHSIKKQAIVTIEDGAISGGAGSAVSEWAQENKMKQQIIICGIPDQFIDHASRTEMLEMTGLDKEGILAKVKDCLS
;
A
#
# COMPACT_ATOMS: atom_id res chain seq x y z
N MET A 1 -34.72 -12.08 0.72
CA MET A 1 -34.22 -10.68 0.78
C MET A 1 -32.88 -10.62 0.07
N LYS A 2 -32.68 -9.71 -0.90
CA LYS A 2 -31.35 -9.48 -1.47
C LYS A 2 -30.48 -8.87 -0.35
N LYS A 3 -29.41 -9.56 0.05
CA LYS A 3 -28.47 -9.05 1.04
C LYS A 3 -27.79 -7.82 0.43
N LYS A 4 -28.02 -6.64 0.99
CA LYS A 4 -27.29 -5.42 0.60
C LYS A 4 -25.88 -5.50 1.18
N LYS A 5 -24.87 -5.07 0.41
CA LYS A 5 -23.51 -4.90 0.90
C LYS A 5 -23.29 -3.42 1.27
N PRO A 6 -23.06 -3.08 2.54
CA PRO A 6 -22.69 -1.72 2.92
C PRO A 6 -21.35 -1.31 2.33
N VAL A 7 -21.28 -0.06 1.86
CA VAL A 7 -20.02 0.61 1.50
C VAL A 7 -19.85 1.80 2.45
N VAL A 8 -18.80 1.80 3.24
CA VAL A 8 -18.44 2.88 4.14
C VAL A 8 -17.37 3.72 3.46
N ALA A 9 -17.80 4.87 2.91
CA ALA A 9 -16.86 5.84 2.34
C ALA A 9 -16.44 6.82 3.43
N ILE A 10 -15.18 6.79 3.83
CA ILE A 10 -14.68 7.55 4.97
C ILE A 10 -13.21 7.95 4.75
N TYR A 11 -12.80 9.10 5.30
CA TYR A 11 -11.39 9.48 5.30
C TYR A 11 -10.59 8.60 6.25
N SER A 12 -9.36 8.27 5.86
CA SER A 12 -8.46 7.45 6.66
C SER A 12 -8.32 7.97 8.10
N THR A 13 -8.06 9.27 8.27
CA THR A 13 -7.94 9.90 9.59
C THR A 13 -9.22 9.80 10.44
N PHE A 14 -10.42 9.86 9.83
CA PHE A 14 -11.67 9.77 10.56
C PHE A 14 -12.06 8.34 10.94
N LEU A 15 -11.58 7.36 10.19
CA LEU A 15 -11.77 5.94 10.51
C LEU A 15 -11.13 5.56 11.86
N GLN A 16 -10.09 6.28 12.30
CA GLN A 16 -9.48 6.08 13.63
C GLN A 16 -10.48 6.13 14.77
N ARG A 17 -11.51 6.99 14.69
CA ARG A 17 -12.59 7.10 15.72
C ARG A 17 -13.61 5.98 15.62
N ALA A 18 -13.67 5.25 14.51
CA ALA A 18 -14.56 4.13 14.29
C ALA A 18 -13.81 2.78 14.31
N TYR A 19 -12.58 2.77 14.82
CA TYR A 19 -11.74 1.58 14.85
C TYR A 19 -12.33 0.46 15.71
N ASP A 20 -12.91 0.81 16.86
CA ASP A 20 -13.63 -0.13 17.72
C ASP A 20 -14.81 -0.77 16.97
N GLN A 21 -15.65 0.03 16.32
CA GLN A 21 -16.80 -0.46 15.55
C GLN A 21 -16.37 -1.32 14.36
N LEU A 22 -15.25 -0.95 13.71
CA LEU A 22 -14.70 -1.77 12.63
C LEU A 22 -14.30 -3.16 13.13
N ILE A 23 -13.70 -3.27 14.32
CA ILE A 23 -13.31 -4.55 14.93
C ILE A 23 -14.53 -5.30 15.44
N HIS A 24 -15.34 -4.71 16.36
CA HIS A 24 -16.41 -5.41 17.08
C HIS A 24 -17.65 -5.61 16.22
N ASP A 25 -18.06 -4.59 15.48
CA ASP A 25 -19.33 -4.64 14.77
C ASP A 25 -19.20 -5.21 13.35
N VAL A 26 -17.99 -5.22 12.78
CA VAL A 26 -17.78 -5.70 11.42
C VAL A 26 -16.84 -6.91 11.36
N ALA A 27 -15.58 -6.76 11.77
CA ALA A 27 -14.57 -7.79 11.53
C ALA A 27 -14.79 -9.04 12.40
N LEU A 28 -15.10 -8.88 13.69
CA LEU A 28 -15.36 -9.98 14.61
C LEU A 28 -16.54 -10.84 14.14
N GLN A 29 -17.57 -10.20 13.58
CA GLN A 29 -18.77 -10.86 13.05
C GLN A 29 -18.59 -11.31 11.60
N ASN A 30 -17.42 -11.07 10.99
CA ASN A 30 -17.09 -11.34 9.58
C ASN A 30 -18.16 -10.78 8.61
N LEU A 31 -18.66 -9.57 8.88
CA LEU A 31 -19.67 -8.95 8.07
C LEU A 31 -19.10 -8.49 6.72
N ASN A 32 -19.95 -8.61 5.71
CA ASN A 32 -19.62 -8.24 4.34
C ASN A 32 -19.74 -6.72 4.15
N VAL A 33 -18.74 -5.97 4.61
CA VAL A 33 -18.66 -4.51 4.53
C VAL A 33 -17.42 -4.11 3.73
N LEU A 34 -17.58 -3.17 2.79
CA LEU A 34 -16.49 -2.53 2.07
C LEU A 34 -16.20 -1.16 2.68
N PHE A 35 -14.98 -0.95 3.15
CA PHE A 35 -14.45 0.35 3.54
C PHE A 35 -13.71 0.97 2.34
N ALA A 36 -14.29 2.03 1.75
CA ALA A 36 -13.66 2.86 0.74
C ALA A 36 -12.97 4.02 1.46
N ILE A 37 -11.66 3.88 1.68
CA ILE A 37 -10.88 4.77 2.54
C ILE A 37 -10.21 5.83 1.68
N ASP A 38 -10.76 7.03 1.73
CA ASP A 38 -10.25 8.20 1.04
C ASP A 38 -9.19 8.93 1.87
N ARG A 39 -8.36 9.73 1.24
CA ARG A 39 -7.28 10.50 1.87
C ARG A 39 -6.30 9.63 2.66
N ALA A 40 -5.95 8.52 2.07
CA ALA A 40 -4.86 7.68 2.58
C ALA A 40 -3.51 8.35 2.34
N GLY A 41 -2.58 8.18 3.27
CA GLY A 41 -1.23 8.75 3.19
C GLY A 41 -1.19 10.27 3.41
N LEU A 42 -0.25 10.93 2.75
CA LEU A 42 -0.03 12.37 2.84
C LEU A 42 -1.09 13.14 2.04
N VAL A 43 -1.68 14.16 2.66
CA VAL A 43 -2.86 14.88 2.15
C VAL A 43 -2.59 16.33 1.73
N GLY A 44 -1.33 16.77 1.77
CA GLY A 44 -0.95 18.12 1.37
C GLY A 44 -1.42 19.18 2.36
N GLU A 45 -2.03 20.23 1.85
CA GLU A 45 -2.45 21.42 2.61
C GLU A 45 -3.39 21.14 3.80
N ASP A 46 -4.08 20.00 3.82
CA ASP A 46 -4.94 19.62 4.95
C ASP A 46 -4.14 19.24 6.21
N GLY A 47 -2.86 18.95 6.08
CA GLY A 47 -1.89 18.78 7.14
C GLY A 47 -2.09 17.57 8.04
N PRO A 48 -1.44 17.54 9.21
CA PRO A 48 -1.34 16.36 10.07
C PRO A 48 -2.68 15.88 10.62
N THR A 49 -3.66 16.74 10.78
CA THR A 49 -5.00 16.37 11.28
C THR A 49 -5.83 15.57 10.28
N HIS A 50 -5.46 15.60 9.01
CA HIS A 50 -6.16 14.90 7.92
C HIS A 50 -5.31 13.82 7.26
N SER A 51 -4.03 13.71 7.60
CA SER A 51 -3.14 12.70 7.05
C SER A 51 -3.58 11.29 7.43
N GLY A 52 -3.62 10.41 6.44
CA GLY A 52 -4.07 9.03 6.55
C GLY A 52 -2.91 8.04 6.68
N ASN A 53 -1.98 8.30 7.61
CA ASN A 53 -0.69 7.61 7.67
C ASN A 53 -0.76 6.25 8.36
N TYR A 54 -1.80 5.97 9.16
CA TYR A 54 -1.81 4.86 10.11
C TYR A 54 -2.73 3.71 9.72
N ASP A 55 -3.54 3.87 8.67
CA ASP A 55 -4.57 2.90 8.29
C ASP A 55 -4.01 1.52 7.94
N LEU A 56 -2.89 1.44 7.23
CA LEU A 56 -2.23 0.18 6.94
C LEU A 56 -1.84 -0.56 8.22
N THR A 57 -1.26 0.16 9.19
CA THR A 57 -0.81 -0.40 10.46
C THR A 57 -1.96 -1.03 11.25
N TYR A 58 -3.06 -0.29 11.45
CA TYR A 58 -4.14 -0.80 12.30
C TYR A 58 -5.12 -1.72 11.56
N LEU A 59 -5.20 -1.68 10.22
CA LEU A 59 -6.06 -2.59 9.46
C LEU A 59 -5.42 -3.97 9.25
N ARG A 60 -4.09 -4.02 9.03
CA ARG A 60 -3.45 -5.30 8.69
C ARG A 60 -3.42 -6.30 9.85
N CYS A 61 -3.51 -5.87 11.10
CA CYS A 61 -3.55 -6.76 12.26
C CYS A 61 -4.94 -7.42 12.48
N ILE A 62 -6.01 -6.91 11.83
CA ILE A 62 -7.37 -7.42 12.04
C ILE A 62 -7.57 -8.73 11.28
N PRO A 63 -8.01 -9.83 11.95
CA PRO A 63 -8.33 -11.08 11.26
C PRO A 63 -9.41 -10.92 10.18
N ASN A 64 -9.34 -11.72 9.12
CA ASN A 64 -10.28 -11.76 7.99
C ASN A 64 -10.40 -10.46 7.16
N MET A 65 -9.71 -9.40 7.54
CA MET A 65 -9.71 -8.13 6.80
C MET A 65 -8.85 -8.25 5.53
N ILE A 66 -9.41 -7.87 4.38
CA ILE A 66 -8.63 -7.59 3.18
C ILE A 66 -8.21 -6.12 3.20
N VAL A 67 -6.94 -5.84 2.89
CA VAL A 67 -6.40 -4.48 2.79
C VAL A 67 -5.75 -4.31 1.42
N ALA A 68 -6.42 -3.56 0.55
CA ALA A 68 -5.99 -3.31 -0.83
C ALA A 68 -5.49 -1.86 -1.00
N VAL A 69 -4.46 -1.72 -1.81
CA VAL A 69 -3.70 -0.48 -2.05
C VAL A 69 -3.52 -0.26 -3.56
N PRO A 70 -4.51 0.33 -4.25
CA PRO A 70 -4.42 0.57 -5.68
C PRO A 70 -3.28 1.53 -6.05
N ALA A 71 -2.61 1.24 -7.15
CA ALA A 71 -1.53 2.06 -7.69
C ALA A 71 -2.05 3.24 -8.53
N ASP A 72 -3.19 3.08 -9.20
CA ASP A 72 -3.79 4.05 -10.10
C ASP A 72 -5.33 4.00 -10.09
N GLU A 73 -5.98 4.81 -10.92
CA GLU A 73 -7.45 4.90 -11.01
C GLU A 73 -8.09 3.60 -11.49
N ASN A 74 -7.46 2.90 -12.45
CA ASN A 74 -7.99 1.63 -12.94
C ASN A 74 -7.84 0.52 -11.90
N GLU A 75 -6.72 0.47 -11.21
CA GLU A 75 -6.52 -0.45 -10.08
C GLU A 75 -7.49 -0.13 -8.94
N THR A 76 -7.78 1.15 -8.67
CA THR A 76 -8.80 1.57 -7.69
C THR A 76 -10.17 0.98 -8.05
N ARG A 77 -10.59 1.09 -9.32
CA ARG A 77 -11.85 0.52 -9.80
C ARG A 77 -11.88 -1.01 -9.70
N LYS A 78 -10.80 -1.69 -10.11
CA LYS A 78 -10.68 -3.16 -10.03
C LYS A 78 -10.70 -3.65 -8.59
N LEU A 79 -9.93 -3.01 -7.71
CA LEU A 79 -9.85 -3.42 -6.30
C LEU A 79 -11.13 -3.09 -5.52
N LEU A 80 -11.81 -1.97 -5.80
CA LEU A 80 -13.15 -1.69 -5.26
C LEU A 80 -14.16 -2.74 -5.72
N THR A 81 -14.13 -3.15 -7.01
CA THR A 81 -14.97 -4.21 -7.54
C THR A 81 -14.68 -5.54 -6.85
N THR A 82 -13.39 -5.91 -6.73
CA THR A 82 -12.94 -7.13 -6.04
C THR A 82 -13.42 -7.14 -4.59
N ALA A 83 -13.17 -6.05 -3.87
CA ALA A 83 -13.60 -5.90 -2.48
C ALA A 83 -15.13 -5.90 -2.33
N PHE A 84 -15.86 -5.38 -3.31
CA PHE A 84 -17.32 -5.39 -3.29
C PHE A 84 -17.92 -6.79 -3.47
N ILE A 85 -17.33 -7.65 -4.28
CA ILE A 85 -17.81 -9.03 -4.47
C ILE A 85 -17.29 -10.00 -3.40
N TYR A 86 -16.21 -9.65 -2.68
CA TYR A 86 -15.67 -10.47 -1.58
C TYR A 86 -16.69 -10.65 -0.46
N ASN A 87 -16.77 -11.83 0.12
CA ASN A 87 -17.69 -12.15 1.21
C ASN A 87 -16.99 -12.06 2.57
N GLY A 88 -16.79 -10.85 3.04
CA GLY A 88 -16.12 -10.53 4.30
C GLY A 88 -15.75 -9.04 4.35
N PRO A 89 -15.12 -8.58 5.43
CA PRO A 89 -14.66 -7.21 5.58
C PRO A 89 -13.48 -6.91 4.67
N ALA A 90 -13.56 -5.80 3.93
CA ALA A 90 -12.51 -5.39 3.00
C ALA A 90 -12.30 -3.88 3.05
N ALA A 91 -11.05 -3.44 2.97
CA ALA A 91 -10.66 -2.05 2.86
C ALA A 91 -9.90 -1.81 1.55
N VAL A 92 -10.25 -0.74 0.86
CA VAL A 92 -9.51 -0.23 -0.30
C VAL A 92 -9.16 1.22 0.02
N ARG A 93 -7.86 1.52 0.12
CA ARG A 93 -7.38 2.86 0.48
C ARG A 93 -6.77 3.57 -0.73
N TYR A 94 -7.09 4.83 -0.92
CA TYR A 94 -6.61 5.66 -2.02
C TYR A 94 -6.34 7.10 -1.57
N PRO A 95 -5.41 7.82 -2.25
CA PRO A 95 -4.96 9.14 -1.83
C PRO A 95 -5.99 10.24 -2.12
N ARG A 96 -5.75 11.44 -1.59
CA ARG A 96 -6.39 12.68 -2.01
C ARG A 96 -5.84 13.14 -3.37
N GLY A 97 -6.69 13.65 -4.22
CA GLY A 97 -6.32 14.29 -5.50
C GLY A 97 -6.64 13.44 -6.72
N GLY A 98 -6.13 13.87 -7.85
CA GLY A 98 -6.18 13.11 -9.11
C GLY A 98 -5.17 11.96 -9.09
N GLY A 99 -5.40 10.96 -9.92
CA GLY A 99 -4.41 9.93 -10.18
C GLY A 99 -3.42 10.32 -11.26
N ILE A 100 -2.75 9.33 -11.81
CA ILE A 100 -1.75 9.49 -12.88
C ILE A 100 -2.38 9.70 -14.28
N ASN A 101 -3.68 9.94 -14.34
CA ASN A 101 -4.47 10.09 -15.57
C ASN A 101 -4.36 8.87 -16.52
N SER A 102 -4.32 7.68 -15.98
CA SER A 102 -4.37 6.47 -16.78
C SER A 102 -5.63 6.42 -17.65
N PRO A 103 -5.54 6.01 -18.93
CA PRO A 103 -6.73 5.81 -19.76
C PRO A 103 -7.73 4.87 -19.08
N ILE A 104 -8.99 5.32 -18.97
CA ILE A 104 -10.01 4.57 -18.23
C ILE A 104 -10.36 3.29 -18.98
N GLU A 105 -10.14 2.15 -18.33
CA GLU A 105 -10.62 0.86 -18.81
C GLU A 105 -12.15 0.77 -18.66
N LEU A 106 -12.86 0.37 -19.69
CA LEU A 106 -14.34 0.29 -19.65
C LEU A 106 -14.83 -0.86 -18.77
N GLU A 107 -14.10 -1.97 -18.75
CA GLU A 107 -14.49 -3.15 -18.01
C GLU A 107 -14.07 -3.09 -16.54
N LEU A 108 -14.97 -3.54 -15.66
CA LEU A 108 -14.74 -3.66 -14.21
C LEU A 108 -14.36 -5.09 -13.83
N ASN A 109 -13.23 -5.56 -14.36
CA ASN A 109 -12.77 -6.91 -14.05
C ASN A 109 -12.17 -6.98 -12.64
N PRO A 110 -12.70 -7.83 -11.75
CA PRO A 110 -12.10 -8.06 -10.45
C PRO A 110 -10.73 -8.73 -10.61
N VAL A 111 -9.84 -8.50 -9.65
CA VAL A 111 -8.55 -9.17 -9.58
C VAL A 111 -8.59 -10.27 -8.53
N GLU A 112 -7.68 -11.23 -8.65
CA GLU A 112 -7.53 -12.27 -7.64
C GLU A 112 -7.01 -11.67 -6.34
N ILE A 113 -7.67 -12.03 -5.23
CA ILE A 113 -7.34 -11.50 -3.90
C ILE A 113 -5.96 -11.96 -3.47
N GLY A 114 -5.14 -11.01 -3.01
CA GLY A 114 -3.79 -11.27 -2.55
C GLY A 114 -2.78 -11.51 -3.68
N LYS A 115 -3.13 -11.17 -4.93
CA LYS A 115 -2.21 -11.27 -6.07
C LYS A 115 -1.74 -9.89 -6.53
N GLY A 116 -0.42 -9.70 -6.47
CA GLY A 116 0.27 -8.58 -7.09
C GLY A 116 0.43 -8.74 -8.59
N ARG A 117 1.17 -7.84 -9.21
CA ARG A 117 1.54 -7.91 -10.63
C ARG A 117 2.97 -7.46 -10.85
N VAL A 118 3.60 -8.04 -11.86
CA VAL A 118 4.92 -7.60 -12.35
C VAL A 118 4.70 -6.38 -13.23
N MET A 119 5.34 -5.26 -12.89
CA MET A 119 5.33 -4.05 -13.71
C MET A 119 6.45 -4.10 -14.74
N ASN A 120 7.67 -4.35 -14.29
CA ASN A 120 8.85 -4.43 -15.13
C ASN A 120 9.82 -5.47 -14.55
N ILE A 121 10.47 -6.25 -15.42
CA ILE A 121 11.56 -7.16 -15.06
C ILE A 121 12.87 -6.52 -15.48
N ARG A 122 13.82 -6.42 -14.55
CA ARG A 122 15.17 -5.88 -14.76
C ARG A 122 16.22 -6.75 -14.06
N GLU A 123 17.49 -6.56 -14.42
CA GLU A 123 18.55 -7.55 -14.14
C GLU A 123 19.33 -7.29 -12.85
N SER A 124 19.20 -6.14 -12.18
CA SER A 124 19.96 -5.90 -10.96
C SER A 124 19.62 -6.88 -9.83
N ASP A 125 20.44 -6.91 -8.83
CA ASP A 125 20.23 -7.71 -7.62
C ASP A 125 19.28 -7.07 -6.60
N MET A 126 18.42 -6.13 -7.05
CA MET A 126 17.42 -5.46 -6.24
C MET A 126 16.00 -5.73 -6.75
N LEU A 127 15.05 -5.71 -5.82
CA LEU A 127 13.62 -5.84 -6.06
C LEU A 127 12.89 -4.68 -5.42
N VAL A 128 12.04 -3.99 -6.17
CA VAL A 128 11.20 -2.90 -5.66
C VAL A 128 9.75 -3.38 -5.55
N LEU A 129 9.15 -3.22 -4.38
CA LEU A 129 7.75 -3.54 -4.09
C LEU A 129 6.98 -2.24 -3.84
N ASN A 130 6.05 -1.92 -4.72
CA ASN A 130 5.16 -0.77 -4.55
C ASN A 130 3.87 -1.19 -3.84
N PHE A 131 3.47 -0.40 -2.83
CA PHE A 131 2.21 -0.56 -2.12
C PHE A 131 1.37 0.71 -2.22
N GLY A 132 0.65 0.87 -3.33
CA GLY A 132 -0.30 1.96 -3.52
C GLY A 132 0.16 3.06 -4.48
N ALA A 133 -0.21 4.29 -4.17
CA ALA A 133 -0.24 5.41 -5.10
C ALA A 133 1.13 6.05 -5.44
N LEU A 134 2.24 5.50 -4.93
CA LEU A 134 3.61 5.97 -5.27
C LEU A 134 4.21 5.21 -6.47
N ILE A 135 3.39 4.65 -7.34
CA ILE A 135 3.84 3.78 -8.45
C ILE A 135 4.76 4.50 -9.44
N GLU A 136 4.53 5.78 -9.74
CA GLU A 136 5.41 6.55 -10.62
C GLU A 136 6.79 6.74 -9.99
N THR A 137 6.85 7.18 -8.73
CA THR A 137 8.10 7.28 -7.97
C THR A 137 8.81 5.92 -7.86
N ALA A 138 8.04 4.85 -7.63
CA ALA A 138 8.58 3.50 -7.55
C ALA A 138 9.17 3.03 -8.89
N ASP A 139 8.55 3.38 -10.03
CA ASP A 139 9.09 3.05 -11.35
C ASP A 139 10.37 3.86 -11.66
N GLU A 140 10.40 5.16 -11.34
CA GLU A 140 11.60 5.98 -11.48
C GLU A 140 12.78 5.44 -10.65
N VAL A 141 12.51 5.06 -9.39
CA VAL A 141 13.51 4.42 -8.51
C VAL A 141 13.96 3.09 -9.10
N ALA A 142 13.03 2.24 -9.54
CA ALA A 142 13.34 0.94 -10.13
C ALA A 142 14.14 1.06 -11.45
N GLN A 143 13.87 2.10 -12.25
CA GLN A 143 14.67 2.41 -13.44
C GLN A 143 16.10 2.79 -13.08
N GLU A 144 16.29 3.70 -12.13
CA GLU A 144 17.62 4.15 -11.71
C GLU A 144 18.46 3.00 -11.12
N LEU A 145 17.83 2.14 -10.33
CA LEU A 145 18.45 0.97 -9.73
C LEU A 145 18.57 -0.24 -10.69
N ASN A 146 18.03 -0.14 -11.89
CA ASN A 146 17.84 -1.27 -12.82
C ASN A 146 17.14 -2.47 -12.14
N ALA A 147 16.22 -2.20 -11.22
CA ALA A 147 15.54 -3.18 -10.36
C ALA A 147 14.21 -3.66 -10.95
N THR A 148 13.87 -4.92 -10.72
CA THR A 148 12.52 -5.44 -10.99
C THR A 148 11.50 -4.71 -10.12
N LEU A 149 10.37 -4.29 -10.70
CA LEU A 149 9.26 -3.61 -9.99
C LEU A 149 8.02 -4.49 -9.95
N LEU A 150 7.49 -4.68 -8.74
CA LEU A 150 6.21 -5.33 -8.48
C LEU A 150 5.23 -4.31 -7.89
N ASP A 151 3.99 -4.29 -8.40
CA ASP A 151 2.85 -3.63 -7.76
C ASP A 151 2.09 -4.67 -6.93
N MET A 152 2.15 -4.51 -5.63
CA MET A 152 1.67 -5.53 -4.68
C MET A 152 0.15 -5.55 -4.53
N ARG A 153 -0.57 -4.50 -4.90
CA ARG A 153 -2.04 -4.40 -4.83
C ARG A 153 -2.64 -4.63 -3.45
N PHE A 154 -2.11 -5.56 -2.65
CA PHE A 154 -2.61 -5.94 -1.34
C PHE A 154 -1.49 -5.92 -0.29
N VAL A 155 -1.79 -5.30 0.85
CA VAL A 155 -0.98 -5.46 2.05
C VAL A 155 -1.41 -6.73 2.80
N LYS A 156 -2.72 -7.05 2.71
CA LYS A 156 -3.29 -8.26 3.30
C LYS A 156 -4.42 -8.82 2.42
N PRO A 157 -4.33 -10.09 2.00
CA PRO A 157 -3.16 -10.95 2.14
C PRO A 157 -1.98 -10.50 1.27
N LEU A 158 -0.78 -10.68 1.77
CA LEU A 158 0.46 -10.38 1.03
C LEU A 158 0.73 -11.48 -0.01
N ASP A 159 1.08 -11.12 -1.24
CA ASP A 159 1.51 -12.07 -2.27
C ASP A 159 2.94 -12.57 -2.02
N LYS A 160 3.04 -13.50 -1.08
CA LYS A 160 4.29 -14.10 -0.64
C LYS A 160 4.98 -14.90 -1.75
N GLU A 161 4.19 -15.51 -2.63
CA GLU A 161 4.68 -16.31 -3.76
C GLU A 161 5.38 -15.43 -4.79
N LEU A 162 4.73 -14.32 -5.17
CA LEU A 162 5.30 -13.35 -6.10
C LEU A 162 6.61 -12.75 -5.59
N ILE A 163 6.65 -12.37 -4.29
CA ILE A 163 7.88 -11.86 -3.69
C ILE A 163 8.96 -12.95 -3.67
N ALA A 164 8.64 -14.16 -3.25
CA ALA A 164 9.59 -15.27 -3.20
C ALA A 164 10.19 -15.56 -4.58
N GLU A 165 9.36 -15.65 -5.63
CA GLU A 165 9.79 -15.90 -7.00
C GLU A 165 10.78 -14.84 -7.49
N HIS A 166 10.47 -13.57 -7.31
CA HIS A 166 11.27 -12.46 -7.81
C HIS A 166 12.43 -12.05 -6.90
N SER A 167 12.48 -12.56 -5.66
CA SER A 167 13.60 -12.31 -4.73
C SER A 167 14.78 -13.28 -4.89
N ILE A 168 14.63 -14.32 -5.70
CA ILE A 168 15.72 -15.28 -5.95
C ILE A 168 16.94 -14.54 -6.52
N LYS A 169 18.11 -14.73 -5.86
CA LYS A 169 19.39 -14.08 -6.20
C LYS A 169 19.39 -12.54 -6.04
N LYS A 170 18.39 -11.96 -5.39
CA LYS A 170 18.43 -10.54 -5.05
C LYS A 170 19.17 -10.33 -3.73
N GLN A 171 19.89 -9.21 -3.63
CA GLN A 171 20.57 -8.78 -2.41
C GLN A 171 19.62 -8.02 -1.49
N ALA A 172 18.80 -7.14 -2.06
CA ALA A 172 17.89 -6.28 -1.30
C ALA A 172 16.49 -6.24 -1.90
N ILE A 173 15.51 -6.01 -1.02
CA ILE A 173 14.11 -5.74 -1.34
C ILE A 173 13.77 -4.36 -0.78
N VAL A 174 13.40 -3.44 -1.65
CA VAL A 174 12.97 -2.08 -1.30
C VAL A 174 11.45 -2.06 -1.31
N THR A 175 10.82 -1.71 -0.19
CA THR A 175 9.36 -1.51 -0.12
C THR A 175 9.04 -0.02 -0.10
N ILE A 176 8.05 0.39 -0.88
CA ILE A 176 7.61 1.79 -0.99
C ILE A 176 6.12 1.86 -0.65
N GLU A 177 5.78 2.66 0.36
CA GLU A 177 4.40 2.87 0.83
C GLU A 177 4.18 4.31 1.31
N ASP A 178 2.99 4.86 1.11
CA ASP A 178 2.56 6.13 1.69
C ASP A 178 1.84 5.95 3.04
N GLY A 179 2.32 5.00 3.82
CA GLY A 179 1.89 4.67 5.17
C GLY A 179 3.04 4.77 6.17
N ALA A 180 2.75 4.74 7.46
CA ALA A 180 3.77 4.73 8.50
C ALA A 180 4.67 3.49 8.39
N ILE A 181 5.99 3.67 8.50
CA ILE A 181 6.97 2.56 8.49
C ILE A 181 6.62 1.53 9.57
N SER A 182 6.26 2.03 10.77
CA SER A 182 5.94 1.18 11.91
C SER A 182 4.63 0.42 11.70
N GLY A 183 4.72 -0.89 11.44
CA GLY A 183 3.57 -1.77 11.25
C GLY A 183 2.90 -1.66 9.88
N GLY A 184 3.44 -0.91 8.93
CA GLY A 184 2.92 -0.77 7.57
C GLY A 184 3.17 -1.99 6.66
N ALA A 185 3.11 -1.77 5.35
CA ALA A 185 3.30 -2.82 4.34
C ALA A 185 4.74 -3.36 4.33
N GLY A 186 5.74 -2.48 4.43
CA GLY A 186 7.14 -2.89 4.54
C GLY A 186 7.41 -3.73 5.79
N SER A 187 6.76 -3.42 6.91
CA SER A 187 6.81 -4.25 8.12
C SER A 187 6.24 -5.65 7.86
N ALA A 188 5.13 -5.77 7.10
CA ALA A 188 4.58 -7.08 6.74
C ALA A 188 5.56 -7.93 5.90
N VAL A 189 6.25 -7.28 4.96
CA VAL A 189 7.30 -7.94 4.16
C VAL A 189 8.46 -8.39 5.05
N SER A 190 8.91 -7.53 5.97
CA SER A 190 10.00 -7.83 6.89
C SER A 190 9.66 -8.99 7.84
N GLU A 191 8.47 -9.01 8.42
CA GLU A 191 7.97 -10.10 9.27
C GLU A 191 7.95 -11.42 8.50
N TRP A 192 7.38 -11.43 7.30
CA TRP A 192 7.36 -12.62 6.45
C TRP A 192 8.76 -13.08 6.03
N ALA A 193 9.65 -12.15 5.67
CA ALA A 193 11.03 -12.47 5.31
C ALA A 193 11.79 -13.13 6.47
N GLN A 194 11.60 -12.61 7.69
CA GLN A 194 12.19 -13.18 8.90
C GLN A 194 11.66 -14.58 9.20
N GLU A 195 10.33 -14.79 9.13
CA GLU A 195 9.71 -16.10 9.32
C GLU A 195 10.26 -17.16 8.34
N ASN A 196 10.54 -16.75 7.11
CA ASN A 196 11.05 -17.62 6.04
C ASN A 196 12.58 -17.66 5.93
N LYS A 197 13.29 -17.03 6.88
CA LYS A 197 14.76 -17.00 6.95
C LYS A 197 15.39 -16.47 5.65
N MET A 198 14.75 -15.51 5.02
CA MET A 198 15.28 -14.86 3.83
C MET A 198 16.56 -14.09 4.16
N LYS A 199 17.47 -14.06 3.20
CA LYS A 199 18.79 -13.41 3.38
C LYS A 199 18.82 -11.99 2.83
N GLN A 200 17.81 -11.61 2.08
CA GLN A 200 17.70 -10.30 1.46
C GLN A 200 17.56 -9.21 2.54
N GLN A 201 18.29 -8.14 2.36
CA GLN A 201 18.08 -6.95 3.17
C GLN A 201 16.74 -6.30 2.83
N ILE A 202 15.91 -6.02 3.80
CA ILE A 202 14.63 -5.34 3.59
C ILE A 202 14.81 -3.85 3.91
N ILE A 203 14.65 -3.01 2.90
CA ILE A 203 14.75 -1.54 3.01
C ILE A 203 13.34 -0.98 2.91
N ILE A 204 12.82 -0.45 4.04
CA ILE A 204 11.44 0.04 4.11
C ILE A 204 11.42 1.54 3.87
N CYS A 205 10.77 2.00 2.78
CA CYS A 205 10.51 3.40 2.49
C CYS A 205 9.04 3.70 2.76
N GLY A 206 8.77 4.50 3.77
CA GLY A 206 7.45 4.88 4.24
C GLY A 206 7.55 6.15 5.10
N ILE A 207 6.42 6.60 5.63
CA ILE A 207 6.36 7.81 6.46
C ILE A 207 7.08 7.56 7.79
N PRO A 208 8.07 8.39 8.15
CA PRO A 208 8.86 8.22 9.37
C PRO A 208 8.02 8.47 10.63
N ASP A 209 8.58 8.13 11.80
CA ASP A 209 7.94 8.30 13.12
C ASP A 209 7.94 9.78 13.55
N GLN A 210 7.18 10.58 12.81
CA GLN A 210 6.97 12.01 13.07
C GLN A 210 5.65 12.50 12.49
N PHE A 211 5.07 13.54 13.07
CA PHE A 211 3.96 14.27 12.45
C PHE A 211 4.51 15.19 11.36
N ILE A 212 3.91 15.13 10.17
CA ILE A 212 4.33 15.93 9.02
C ILE A 212 3.46 17.17 8.96
N ASP A 213 4.07 18.35 9.00
CA ASP A 213 3.37 19.62 8.86
C ASP A 213 2.74 19.76 7.49
N HIS A 214 1.75 20.66 7.37
CA HIS A 214 1.06 20.92 6.12
C HIS A 214 1.99 21.61 5.10
N ALA A 215 1.95 21.10 3.89
CA ALA A 215 2.68 21.59 2.74
C ALA A 215 1.95 21.11 1.47
N SER A 216 2.46 21.35 0.28
CA SER A 216 2.00 20.61 -0.89
C SER A 216 2.32 19.12 -0.75
N ARG A 217 1.58 18.23 -1.43
CA ARG A 217 1.87 16.79 -1.38
C ARG A 217 3.30 16.47 -1.83
N THR A 218 3.81 17.19 -2.84
CA THR A 218 5.19 17.02 -3.33
C THR A 218 6.21 17.36 -2.25
N GLU A 219 6.08 18.53 -1.62
CA GLU A 219 6.95 18.91 -0.51
C GLU A 219 6.89 17.94 0.67
N MET A 220 5.69 17.42 1.00
CA MET A 220 5.56 16.40 2.04
C MET A 220 6.28 15.10 1.68
N LEU A 221 6.28 14.69 0.41
CA LEU A 221 7.05 13.52 -0.05
C LEU A 221 8.56 13.77 0.09
N GLU A 222 9.04 14.95 -0.28
CA GLU A 222 10.44 15.35 -0.07
C GLU A 222 10.81 15.37 1.43
N MET A 223 9.98 15.99 2.28
CA MET A 223 10.19 16.05 3.74
C MET A 223 10.25 14.66 4.38
N THR A 224 9.56 13.67 3.81
CA THR A 224 9.53 12.30 4.33
C THR A 224 10.53 11.37 3.64
N GLY A 225 11.25 11.86 2.63
CA GLY A 225 12.16 11.06 1.81
C GLY A 225 11.45 9.99 0.97
N LEU A 226 10.20 10.27 0.57
CA LEU A 226 9.39 9.41 -0.30
C LEU A 226 9.34 9.90 -1.74
N ASP A 227 10.08 10.92 -2.07
CA ASP A 227 10.45 11.28 -3.44
C ASP A 227 11.56 10.34 -3.97
N LYS A 228 11.84 10.43 -5.26
CA LYS A 228 12.86 9.58 -5.92
C LYS A 228 14.22 9.69 -5.24
N GLU A 229 14.69 10.91 -5.03
CA GLU A 229 16.00 11.22 -4.49
C GLU A 229 16.15 10.72 -3.04
N GLY A 230 15.15 10.90 -2.22
CA GLY A 230 15.12 10.43 -0.83
C GLY A 230 15.15 8.91 -0.74
N ILE A 231 14.38 8.21 -1.57
CA ILE A 231 14.38 6.75 -1.61
C ILE A 231 15.74 6.22 -2.08
N LEU A 232 16.32 6.79 -3.14
CA LEU A 232 17.64 6.38 -3.65
C LEU A 232 18.75 6.63 -2.63
N ALA A 233 18.71 7.76 -1.92
CA ALA A 233 19.66 8.07 -0.85
C ALA A 233 19.58 7.03 0.27
N LYS A 234 18.36 6.68 0.71
CA LYS A 234 18.14 5.65 1.73
C LYS A 234 18.64 4.28 1.30
N VAL A 235 18.36 3.87 0.06
CA VAL A 235 18.85 2.60 -0.48
C VAL A 235 20.38 2.55 -0.48
N LYS A 236 21.03 3.63 -0.93
CA LYS A 236 22.49 3.74 -0.93
C LYS A 236 23.08 3.65 0.48
N ASP A 237 22.49 4.36 1.44
CA ASP A 237 22.95 4.36 2.84
C ASP A 237 22.82 2.97 3.48
N CYS A 238 21.74 2.26 3.20
CA CYS A 238 21.52 0.91 3.72
C CYS A 238 22.46 -0.14 3.12
N LEU A 239 22.99 0.08 1.92
CA LEU A 239 23.86 -0.89 1.21
C LEU A 239 25.36 -0.57 1.31
N SER A 240 25.70 0.58 1.89
CA SER A 240 27.09 0.99 2.16
C SER A 240 27.63 0.35 3.46
#